data_8f0e47418459c49b12e6acb028875ae3
#
_entry.id   8f0e47418459c49b12e6acb028875ae3
#
_cell.length_a   1.000
_cell.length_b   1.000
_cell.length_c   1.000
_cell.angle_alpha   90.00
_cell.angle_beta   90.00
_cell.angle_gamma   90.00
#
_symmetry.space_group_name_H-M   'P 1'
#
loop_
_entity.id
_entity.type
_entity.pdbx_description
1 polymer ?
#
loop_
_entity_poly.entity_id
_entity_poly.type
_entity_poly.pdbx_seq_one_letter_code
_entity_poly.pdbx_strand_id
1 'polypeptide(L)'
;SVTYPVTFTGKERKVSIDGEAYFEVTHDEQKPFIVTKGEMETRVLGTHFNIKAYDEEDEIRVTLLEGSVSVAKNAAGSILKAGQQAQVKNGIKVNSDVDLEAVMAWKNGRFIFQGTGTEETLREIARWYDVELEFRGKPLEQHFGGDISRNVEASKVFEMLENTGALHVRIEGKKIIVLP
;
A
#
# COMPACT_ATOMS: atom_id res chain seq x y z
N SER A 1 6.98 1.42 -8.15
CA SER A 1 7.84 0.71 -9.13
C SER A 1 8.32 -0.63 -8.59
N VAL A 2 8.63 -1.59 -9.49
CA VAL A 2 9.29 -2.86 -9.17
C VAL A 2 10.54 -2.99 -10.03
N THR A 3 11.69 -3.19 -9.38
CA THR A 3 12.98 -3.37 -10.06
C THR A 3 13.38 -4.84 -10.00
N TYR A 4 13.67 -5.45 -11.15
CA TYR A 4 14.06 -6.84 -11.27
C TYR A 4 15.10 -7.03 -12.37
N PRO A 5 15.95 -8.07 -12.30
CA PRO A 5 16.92 -8.37 -13.36
C PRO A 5 16.21 -8.92 -14.60
N VAL A 6 16.78 -8.72 -15.78
CA VAL A 6 16.25 -9.25 -17.07
C VAL A 6 16.10 -10.78 -17.00
N THR A 7 17.00 -11.46 -16.25
CA THR A 7 16.97 -12.92 -16.04
C THR A 7 17.43 -13.25 -14.64
N PHE A 8 16.70 -14.11 -13.96
CA PHE A 8 17.11 -14.64 -12.65
C PHE A 8 18.11 -15.80 -12.82
N THR A 9 19.40 -15.51 -12.81
CA THR A 9 20.49 -16.50 -13.01
C THR A 9 20.91 -17.22 -11.72
N GLY A 10 20.58 -16.66 -10.54
CA GLY A 10 20.92 -17.22 -9.22
C GLY A 10 19.95 -18.28 -8.71
N LYS A 11 20.16 -18.68 -7.45
CA LYS A 11 19.29 -19.60 -6.70
C LYS A 11 18.01 -18.96 -6.19
N GLU A 12 17.81 -17.67 -6.41
CA GLU A 12 16.67 -16.88 -5.92
C GLU A 12 16.14 -15.99 -7.06
N ARG A 13 14.85 -15.66 -6.99
CA ARG A 13 14.18 -14.67 -7.84
C ARG A 13 14.01 -13.39 -7.01
N LYS A 14 15.02 -12.52 -7.01
CA LYS A 14 15.02 -11.33 -6.15
C LYS A 14 14.62 -10.08 -6.92
N VAL A 15 13.70 -9.31 -6.33
CA VAL A 15 13.21 -8.01 -6.82
C VAL A 15 13.21 -6.99 -5.68
N SER A 16 13.22 -5.70 -6.02
CA SER A 16 12.97 -4.62 -5.06
C SER A 16 11.72 -3.86 -5.43
N ILE A 17 11.04 -3.32 -4.42
CA ILE A 17 9.80 -2.56 -4.58
C ILE A 17 9.94 -1.16 -4.00
N ASP A 18 9.28 -0.21 -4.67
CA ASP A 18 8.95 1.11 -4.16
C ASP A 18 7.53 1.43 -4.61
N GLY A 19 6.60 1.57 -3.64
CA GLY A 19 5.18 1.73 -3.91
C GLY A 19 4.35 0.50 -3.57
N GLU A 20 3.29 0.24 -4.32
CA GLU A 20 2.39 -0.90 -4.09
C GLU A 20 2.39 -1.87 -5.27
N ALA A 21 2.40 -3.17 -4.97
CA ALA A 21 2.30 -4.23 -5.97
C ALA A 21 1.62 -5.48 -5.42
N TYR A 22 0.83 -6.09 -6.28
CA TYR A 22 0.27 -7.41 -6.09
C TYR A 22 1.10 -8.43 -6.89
N PHE A 23 1.51 -9.51 -6.24
CA PHE A 23 2.31 -10.56 -6.82
C PHE A 23 1.54 -11.87 -6.89
N GLU A 24 1.55 -12.49 -8.06
CA GLU A 24 1.15 -13.87 -8.30
C GLU A 24 2.40 -14.67 -8.64
N VAL A 25 2.92 -15.39 -7.66
CA VAL A 25 4.21 -16.09 -7.81
C VAL A 25 3.97 -17.57 -8.06
N THR A 26 4.46 -18.06 -9.21
CA THR A 26 4.46 -19.49 -9.54
C THR A 26 5.30 -20.26 -8.53
N HIS A 27 4.79 -21.42 -8.09
CA HIS A 27 5.43 -22.27 -7.10
C HIS A 27 6.77 -22.84 -7.61
N ASP A 28 7.82 -22.62 -6.83
CA ASP A 28 9.16 -23.18 -7.06
C ASP A 28 9.94 -23.22 -5.74
N GLU A 29 10.03 -24.40 -5.15
CA GLU A 29 10.75 -24.62 -3.88
C GLU A 29 12.26 -24.47 -4.03
N GLN A 30 12.80 -24.72 -5.24
CA GLN A 30 14.25 -24.66 -5.47
C GLN A 30 14.73 -23.23 -5.75
N LYS A 31 13.79 -22.32 -6.13
CA LYS A 31 14.13 -20.95 -6.47
C LYS A 31 13.15 -19.96 -5.85
N PRO A 32 13.27 -19.69 -4.54
CA PRO A 32 12.40 -18.76 -3.82
C PRO A 32 12.29 -17.38 -4.50
N PHE A 33 11.11 -16.76 -4.42
CA PHE A 33 10.90 -15.39 -4.83
C PHE A 33 11.03 -14.46 -3.62
N ILE A 34 11.80 -13.40 -3.78
CA ILE A 34 12.14 -12.46 -2.69
C ILE A 34 11.84 -11.06 -3.12
N VAL A 35 11.06 -10.34 -2.33
CA VAL A 35 10.82 -8.90 -2.48
C VAL A 35 11.51 -8.15 -1.36
N THR A 36 12.29 -7.13 -1.70
CA THR A 36 13.02 -6.31 -0.71
C THR A 36 12.58 -4.85 -0.75
N LYS A 37 12.54 -4.21 0.44
CA LYS A 37 12.44 -2.76 0.61
C LYS A 37 13.29 -2.36 1.82
N GLY A 38 14.41 -1.67 1.55
CA GLY A 38 15.38 -1.38 2.60
C GLY A 38 15.85 -2.66 3.32
N GLU A 39 15.65 -2.72 4.63
CA GLU A 39 16.00 -3.88 5.49
C GLU A 39 14.91 -4.96 5.55
N MET A 40 13.73 -4.70 4.93
CA MET A 40 12.65 -5.68 4.89
C MET A 40 12.86 -6.66 3.73
N GLU A 41 12.68 -7.93 4.02
CA GLU A 41 12.66 -9.03 3.05
C GLU A 41 11.36 -9.82 3.19
N THR A 42 10.67 -10.04 2.07
CA THR A 42 9.51 -10.91 1.96
C THR A 42 9.87 -12.07 1.07
N ARG A 43 9.80 -13.31 1.59
CA ARG A 43 10.19 -14.55 0.90
C ARG A 43 8.99 -15.47 0.73
N VAL A 44 8.82 -15.97 -0.50
CA VAL A 44 7.74 -16.89 -0.86
C VAL A 44 8.24 -17.99 -1.79
N LEU A 45 7.53 -19.12 -1.84
CA LEU A 45 7.80 -20.22 -2.76
C LEU A 45 6.78 -20.30 -3.90
N GLY A 46 5.53 -19.88 -3.65
CA GLY A 46 4.43 -19.85 -4.61
C GLY A 46 3.20 -19.30 -3.88
N THR A 47 2.81 -18.05 -4.16
CA THR A 47 1.99 -17.29 -3.22
C THR A 47 1.34 -16.12 -3.93
N HIS A 48 0.11 -15.77 -3.52
CA HIS A 48 -0.57 -14.54 -3.91
C HIS A 48 -0.56 -13.56 -2.73
N PHE A 49 0.09 -12.41 -2.91
CA PHE A 49 0.23 -11.43 -1.83
C PHE A 49 0.35 -10.00 -2.36
N ASN A 50 -0.02 -9.04 -1.52
CA ASN A 50 0.10 -7.60 -1.78
C ASN A 50 1.19 -7.01 -0.88
N ILE A 51 2.00 -6.11 -1.42
CA ILE A 51 2.93 -5.28 -0.64
C ILE A 51 2.63 -3.82 -0.91
N LYS A 52 2.38 -3.04 0.15
CA LYS A 52 2.31 -1.57 0.15
C LYS A 52 3.54 -1.05 0.88
N ALA A 53 4.46 -0.40 0.14
CA ALA A 53 5.80 -0.02 0.60
C ALA A 53 6.24 1.33 0.00
N TYR A 54 5.41 2.36 0.17
CA TYR A 54 5.73 3.74 -0.23
C TYR A 54 6.69 4.37 0.77
N ASP A 55 7.65 5.19 0.28
CA ASP A 55 8.65 5.86 1.14
C ASP A 55 8.02 6.89 2.07
N GLU A 56 6.92 7.52 1.68
CA GLU A 56 6.19 8.49 2.49
C GLU A 56 5.22 7.88 3.50
N GLU A 57 5.07 6.56 3.51
CA GLU A 57 4.26 5.85 4.50
C GLU A 57 5.11 5.41 5.69
N ASP A 58 4.53 5.47 6.87
CA ASP A 58 5.22 5.16 8.14
C ASP A 58 5.58 3.68 8.30
N GLU A 59 4.92 2.81 7.56
CA GLU A 59 5.06 1.35 7.67
C GLU A 59 4.91 0.66 6.31
N ILE A 60 5.57 -0.48 6.18
CA ILE A 60 5.35 -1.39 5.06
C ILE A 60 4.28 -2.39 5.48
N ARG A 61 3.29 -2.64 4.59
CA ARG A 61 2.25 -3.63 4.80
C ARG A 61 2.42 -4.78 3.81
N VAL A 62 2.51 -6.00 4.31
CA VAL A 62 2.56 -7.23 3.51
C VAL A 62 1.33 -8.06 3.83
N THR A 63 0.43 -8.23 2.88
CA THR A 63 -0.84 -8.95 3.06
C THR A 63 -0.83 -10.23 2.25
N LEU A 64 -1.10 -11.34 2.91
CA LEU A 64 -1.16 -12.65 2.28
C LEU A 64 -2.59 -13.00 1.90
N LEU A 65 -2.80 -13.30 0.60
CA LEU A 65 -4.09 -13.76 0.08
C LEU A 65 -4.14 -15.30 0.00
N GLU A 66 -3.08 -15.93 -0.54
CA GLU A 66 -3.02 -17.38 -0.70
C GLU A 66 -1.58 -17.88 -0.56
N GLY A 67 -1.40 -19.04 0.07
CA GLY A 67 -0.11 -19.69 0.28
C GLY A 67 0.53 -19.38 1.62
N SER A 68 1.81 -19.07 1.65
CA SER A 68 2.59 -18.72 2.84
C SER A 68 3.64 -17.66 2.52
N VAL A 69 3.80 -16.68 3.39
CA VAL A 69 4.79 -15.60 3.27
C VAL A 69 5.63 -15.54 4.53
N SER A 70 6.95 -15.57 4.36
CA SER A 70 7.89 -15.20 5.42
C SER A 70 8.28 -13.74 5.26
N VAL A 71 8.04 -12.92 6.28
CA VAL A 71 8.45 -11.50 6.34
C VAL A 71 9.54 -11.36 7.39
N ALA A 72 10.64 -10.75 7.03
CA ALA A 72 11.76 -10.49 7.93
C ALA A 72 12.20 -9.03 7.86
N LYS A 73 12.65 -8.49 9.00
CA LYS A 73 13.36 -7.21 9.12
C LYS A 73 14.42 -7.34 10.20
N ASN A 74 15.68 -7.20 9.82
CA ASN A 74 16.83 -7.44 10.72
C ASN A 74 16.76 -8.84 11.37
N ALA A 75 16.79 -8.92 12.72
CA ALA A 75 16.68 -10.16 13.47
C ALA A 75 15.22 -10.62 13.72
N ALA A 76 14.22 -9.80 13.37
CA ALA A 76 12.82 -10.15 13.55
C ALA A 76 12.26 -10.85 12.30
N GLY A 77 11.42 -11.86 12.49
CA GLY A 77 10.75 -12.57 11.42
C GLY A 77 9.36 -13.06 11.83
N SER A 78 8.46 -13.16 10.85
CA SER A 78 7.11 -13.72 11.02
C SER A 78 6.69 -14.48 9.77
N ILE A 79 5.89 -15.53 9.97
CA ILE A 79 5.26 -16.27 8.87
C ILE A 79 3.77 -15.94 8.88
N LEU A 80 3.28 -15.47 7.73
CA LEU A 80 1.86 -15.16 7.55
C LEU A 80 1.09 -16.38 7.02
N LYS A 81 -0.15 -16.48 7.46
CA LYS A 81 -1.19 -17.35 6.90
C LYS A 81 -2.14 -16.52 6.04
N ALA A 82 -2.87 -17.16 5.13
CA ALA A 82 -3.87 -16.49 4.31
C ALA A 82 -4.84 -15.66 5.15
N GLY A 83 -5.14 -14.44 4.72
CA GLY A 83 -5.94 -13.45 5.44
C GLY A 83 -5.17 -12.63 6.48
N GLN A 84 -3.87 -12.87 6.67
CA GLN A 84 -3.05 -12.08 7.61
C GLN A 84 -2.24 -10.99 6.90
N GLN A 85 -1.93 -9.94 7.66
CA GLN A 85 -1.08 -8.84 7.23
C GLN A 85 0.04 -8.59 8.24
N ALA A 86 1.26 -8.47 7.76
CA ALA A 86 2.38 -7.93 8.54
C ALA A 86 2.47 -6.42 8.33
N GLN A 87 2.53 -5.69 9.43
CA GLN A 87 2.87 -4.27 9.52
C GLN A 87 4.32 -4.16 9.99
N VAL A 88 5.18 -3.64 9.13
CA VAL A 88 6.63 -3.54 9.35
C VAL A 88 7.04 -2.09 9.51
N LYS A 89 7.35 -1.67 10.74
CA LYS A 89 7.85 -0.33 11.08
C LYS A 89 9.18 -0.47 11.84
N ASN A 90 9.16 -0.42 13.16
CA ASN A 90 10.34 -0.67 14.02
C ASN A 90 10.49 -2.15 14.40
N GLY A 91 9.54 -2.98 14.03
CA GLY A 91 9.44 -4.41 14.21
C GLY A 91 8.36 -4.96 13.27
N ILE A 92 7.94 -6.19 13.50
CA ILE A 92 6.88 -6.83 12.71
C ILE A 92 5.69 -7.11 13.62
N LYS A 93 4.53 -6.52 13.30
CA LYS A 93 3.24 -6.80 13.94
C LYS A 93 2.35 -7.55 12.95
N VAL A 94 1.77 -8.67 13.37
CA VAL A 94 0.83 -9.44 12.53
C VAL A 94 -0.60 -9.15 12.96
N ASN A 95 -1.44 -8.78 11.98
CA ASN A 95 -2.88 -8.60 12.12
C ASN A 95 -3.61 -9.73 11.39
N SER A 96 -4.62 -10.32 12.03
CA SER A 96 -5.44 -11.41 11.46
C SER A 96 -6.85 -10.97 11.07
N ASP A 97 -7.23 -9.74 11.38
CA ASP A 97 -8.52 -9.15 11.02
C ASP A 97 -8.31 -8.11 9.92
N VAL A 98 -8.10 -8.61 8.70
CA VAL A 98 -7.76 -7.80 7.52
C VAL A 98 -8.86 -7.92 6.48
N ASP A 99 -9.41 -6.77 6.07
CA ASP A 99 -10.31 -6.71 4.92
C ASP A 99 -9.51 -6.82 3.62
N LEU A 100 -9.50 -8.01 3.05
CA LEU A 100 -8.81 -8.28 1.78
C LEU A 100 -9.45 -7.54 0.60
N GLU A 101 -10.74 -7.22 0.65
CA GLU A 101 -11.40 -6.42 -0.40
C GLU A 101 -10.84 -5.00 -0.40
N ALA A 102 -10.71 -4.39 0.78
CA ALA A 102 -10.10 -3.06 0.92
C ALA A 102 -8.62 -3.06 0.49
N VAL A 103 -7.84 -4.08 0.89
CA VAL A 103 -6.43 -4.20 0.46
C VAL A 103 -6.29 -4.30 -1.05
N MET A 104 -7.22 -4.98 -1.73
CA MET A 104 -7.17 -5.21 -3.18
C MET A 104 -7.97 -4.19 -3.99
N ALA A 105 -8.59 -3.20 -3.34
CA ALA A 105 -9.44 -2.19 -4.00
C ALA A 105 -8.69 -1.44 -5.10
N TRP A 106 -7.42 -1.09 -4.87
CA TRP A 106 -6.59 -0.37 -5.83
C TRP A 106 -6.43 -1.12 -7.17
N LYS A 107 -6.24 -2.43 -7.11
CA LYS A 107 -6.14 -3.31 -8.29
C LYS A 107 -7.49 -3.41 -9.02
N ASN A 108 -8.59 -3.29 -8.29
CA ASN A 108 -9.95 -3.39 -8.80
C ASN A 108 -10.54 -2.02 -9.21
N GLY A 109 -9.72 -0.97 -9.27
CA GLY A 109 -10.14 0.37 -9.70
C GLY A 109 -11.05 1.09 -8.70
N ARG A 110 -10.88 0.81 -7.39
CA ARG A 110 -11.68 1.41 -6.31
C ARG A 110 -10.76 2.01 -5.23
N PHE A 111 -11.25 3.05 -4.57
CA PHE A 111 -10.78 3.48 -3.26
C PHE A 111 -11.76 2.92 -2.24
N ILE A 112 -11.27 2.13 -1.29
CA ILE A 112 -12.07 1.67 -0.14
C ILE A 112 -11.39 2.16 1.13
N PHE A 113 -12.00 3.14 1.79
CA PHE A 113 -11.55 3.69 3.06
C PHE A 113 -12.39 3.11 4.19
N GLN A 114 -11.72 2.60 5.22
CA GLN A 114 -12.37 2.01 6.41
C GLN A 114 -11.74 2.58 7.66
N GLY A 115 -12.14 3.79 8.01
CA GLY A 115 -11.52 4.50 9.12
C GLY A 115 -10.09 4.96 8.79
N THR A 116 -9.80 5.25 7.52
CA THR A 116 -8.49 5.72 7.06
C THR A 116 -8.29 7.18 7.45
N GLY A 117 -7.14 7.51 8.03
CA GLY A 117 -6.82 8.87 8.45
C GLY A 117 -6.73 9.85 7.29
N THR A 118 -6.91 11.15 7.58
CA THR A 118 -6.94 12.22 6.58
C THR A 118 -5.72 12.22 5.66
N GLU A 119 -4.51 12.20 6.23
CA GLU A 119 -3.29 12.24 5.41
C GLU A 119 -3.13 11.00 4.53
N GLU A 120 -3.36 9.80 5.05
CA GLU A 120 -3.25 8.55 4.29
C GLU A 120 -4.26 8.54 3.13
N THR A 121 -5.53 8.97 3.38
CA THR A 121 -6.57 9.09 2.36
C THR A 121 -6.14 10.04 1.24
N LEU A 122 -5.67 11.24 1.59
CA LEU A 122 -5.26 12.24 0.61
C LEU A 122 -4.04 11.78 -0.21
N ARG A 123 -3.04 11.15 0.43
CA ARG A 123 -1.87 10.60 -0.27
C ARG A 123 -2.25 9.50 -1.24
N GLU A 124 -3.18 8.61 -0.87
CA GLU A 124 -3.63 7.54 -1.77
C GLU A 124 -4.33 8.11 -3.02
N ILE A 125 -5.20 9.10 -2.83
CA ILE A 125 -5.90 9.79 -3.93
C ILE A 125 -4.89 10.53 -4.81
N ALA A 126 -3.97 11.29 -4.20
CA ALA A 126 -2.97 12.06 -4.94
C ALA A 126 -2.05 11.18 -5.79
N ARG A 127 -1.62 10.04 -5.27
CA ARG A 127 -0.83 9.06 -6.04
C ARG A 127 -1.58 8.54 -7.26
N TRP A 128 -2.86 8.26 -7.12
CA TRP A 128 -3.65 7.76 -8.24
C TRP A 128 -3.81 8.76 -9.38
N TYR A 129 -4.05 10.03 -9.02
CA TYR A 129 -4.25 11.10 -10.00
C TYR A 129 -2.95 11.80 -10.45
N ASP A 130 -1.80 11.38 -9.95
CA ASP A 130 -0.50 12.00 -10.23
C ASP A 130 -0.52 13.51 -9.95
N VAL A 131 -0.98 13.88 -8.74
CA VAL A 131 -1.04 15.24 -8.25
C VAL A 131 -0.16 15.43 -7.01
N GLU A 132 0.42 16.61 -6.85
CA GLU A 132 1.23 16.99 -5.70
C GLU A 132 0.32 17.45 -4.56
N LEU A 133 0.61 17.02 -3.32
CA LEU A 133 -0.07 17.52 -2.11
C LEU A 133 0.80 18.55 -1.39
N GLU A 134 0.21 19.70 -1.06
CA GLU A 134 0.80 20.71 -0.20
C GLU A 134 -0.13 20.95 0.99
N PHE A 135 0.34 20.66 2.21
CA PHE A 135 -0.40 20.92 3.43
C PHE A 135 -0.05 22.33 3.95
N ARG A 136 -1.03 23.23 4.02
CA ARG A 136 -0.90 24.56 4.64
C ARG A 136 -1.60 24.58 5.99
N GLY A 137 -0.90 24.10 6.99
CA GLY A 137 -1.42 23.85 8.33
C GLY A 137 -1.64 22.36 8.56
N LYS A 138 -2.06 22.02 9.78
CA LYS A 138 -2.39 20.63 10.13
C LYS A 138 -3.89 20.41 9.83
N PRO A 139 -4.25 19.52 8.90
CA PRO A 139 -5.65 19.20 8.66
C PRO A 139 -6.26 18.56 9.91
N LEU A 140 -7.58 18.65 10.04
CA LEU A 140 -8.29 17.96 11.11
C LEU A 140 -8.06 16.46 10.98
N GLU A 141 -7.67 15.82 12.09
CA GLU A 141 -7.57 14.37 12.12
C GLU A 141 -8.98 13.76 12.12
N GLN A 142 -9.40 13.33 10.96
CA GLN A 142 -10.65 12.59 10.77
C GLN A 142 -10.35 11.23 10.15
N HIS A 143 -11.33 10.34 10.24
CA HIS A 143 -11.27 9.03 9.64
C HIS A 143 -12.33 8.94 8.56
N PHE A 144 -11.90 8.67 7.34
CA PHE A 144 -12.80 8.53 6.21
C PHE A 144 -13.27 7.08 6.07
N GLY A 145 -14.56 6.95 5.74
CA GLY A 145 -15.18 5.70 5.33
C GLY A 145 -15.90 5.90 4.03
N GLY A 146 -15.77 4.98 3.10
CA GLY A 146 -16.45 5.05 1.83
C GLY A 146 -15.81 4.21 0.74
N ASP A 147 -16.50 4.14 -0.37
CA ASP A 147 -16.14 3.37 -1.54
C ASP A 147 -16.36 4.22 -2.79
N ILE A 148 -15.27 4.55 -3.47
CA ILE A 148 -15.26 5.46 -4.60
C ILE A 148 -14.58 4.77 -5.78
N SER A 149 -15.22 4.81 -6.96
CA SER A 149 -14.57 4.36 -8.20
C SER A 149 -13.40 5.26 -8.56
N ARG A 150 -12.26 4.67 -8.92
CA ARG A 150 -11.07 5.40 -9.42
C ARG A 150 -11.27 6.01 -10.81
N ASN A 151 -12.40 5.72 -11.48
CA ASN A 151 -12.77 6.32 -12.76
C ASN A 151 -13.47 7.69 -12.61
N VAL A 152 -13.70 8.15 -11.38
CA VAL A 152 -14.24 9.49 -11.10
C VAL A 152 -13.12 10.52 -11.28
N GLU A 153 -13.44 11.73 -11.75
CA GLU A 153 -12.47 12.82 -11.87
C GLU A 153 -11.94 13.27 -10.51
N ALA A 154 -10.64 13.61 -10.43
CA ALA A 154 -9.99 14.05 -9.19
C ALA A 154 -10.75 15.18 -8.48
N SER A 155 -11.21 16.21 -9.24
CA SER A 155 -11.98 17.34 -8.71
C SER A 155 -13.21 16.91 -7.93
N LYS A 156 -13.94 15.90 -8.44
CA LYS A 156 -15.13 15.36 -7.76
C LYS A 156 -14.81 14.59 -6.50
N VAL A 157 -13.69 13.84 -6.51
CA VAL A 157 -13.26 13.11 -5.31
C VAL A 157 -12.88 14.09 -4.20
N PHE A 158 -12.13 15.15 -4.52
CA PHE A 158 -11.79 16.19 -3.55
C PHE A 158 -13.03 16.99 -3.08
N GLU A 159 -13.98 17.29 -3.96
CA GLU A 159 -15.27 17.90 -3.59
C GLU A 159 -16.05 17.02 -2.59
N MET A 160 -16.06 15.71 -2.79
CA MET A 160 -16.70 14.78 -1.84
C MET A 160 -16.03 14.83 -0.46
N LEU A 161 -14.70 14.94 -0.40
CA LEU A 161 -13.97 15.06 0.86
C LEU A 161 -14.24 16.42 1.54
N GLU A 162 -14.27 17.52 0.80
CA GLU A 162 -14.63 18.84 1.34
C GLU A 162 -16.04 18.86 1.95
N ASN A 163 -17.01 18.19 1.30
CA ASN A 163 -18.39 18.11 1.77
C ASN A 163 -18.53 17.37 3.12
N THR A 164 -17.50 16.65 3.56
CA THR A 164 -17.47 16.09 4.92
C THR A 164 -17.20 17.12 6.00
N GLY A 165 -16.74 18.33 5.63
CA GLY A 165 -16.31 19.38 6.55
C GLY A 165 -14.97 19.11 7.24
N ALA A 166 -14.24 18.09 6.83
CA ALA A 166 -12.97 17.68 7.42
C ALA A 166 -11.77 18.53 6.99
N LEU A 167 -11.86 19.10 5.80
CA LEU A 167 -10.76 19.85 5.17
C LEU A 167 -11.31 20.76 4.07
N HIS A 168 -10.48 21.72 3.69
CA HIS A 168 -10.68 22.50 2.48
C HIS A 168 -9.55 22.25 1.50
N VAL A 169 -9.86 22.15 0.21
CA VAL A 169 -8.86 21.96 -0.82
C VAL A 169 -8.92 23.07 -1.88
N ARG A 170 -7.75 23.46 -2.34
CA ARG A 170 -7.60 24.37 -3.47
C ARG A 170 -6.77 23.68 -4.55
N ILE A 171 -7.34 23.62 -5.76
CA ILE A 171 -6.71 22.97 -6.89
C ILE A 171 -5.97 23.99 -7.74
N GLU A 172 -4.66 23.84 -7.89
CA GLU A 172 -3.79 24.69 -8.72
C GLU A 172 -3.03 23.83 -9.74
N GLY A 173 -3.62 23.60 -10.90
CA GLY A 173 -3.04 22.70 -11.93
C GLY A 173 -2.93 21.26 -11.41
N LYS A 174 -1.69 20.75 -11.30
CA LYS A 174 -1.40 19.42 -10.73
C LYS A 174 -1.13 19.45 -9.21
N LYS A 175 -1.36 20.58 -8.55
CA LYS A 175 -1.15 20.72 -7.11
C LYS A 175 -2.47 20.85 -6.38
N ILE A 176 -2.61 20.10 -5.30
CA ILE A 176 -3.72 20.14 -4.35
C ILE A 176 -3.20 20.76 -3.05
N ILE A 177 -3.70 21.93 -2.71
CA ILE A 177 -3.38 22.62 -1.46
C ILE A 177 -4.45 22.26 -0.45
N VAL A 178 -4.05 21.63 0.64
CA VAL A 178 -4.92 21.22 1.74
C VAL A 178 -4.85 22.27 2.84
N LEU A 179 -6.00 22.79 3.22
CA LEU A 179 -6.18 23.77 4.28
C LEU A 179 -6.92 23.12 5.46
N PRO A 180 -6.69 23.58 6.69
CA PRO A 180 -7.42 23.13 7.87
C PRO A 180 -8.90 23.49 7.84
#